data_5a4232b1d5247ca012d02baa8bb08929
#
_entry.id   5a4232b1d5247ca012d02baa8bb08929
#
_cell.length_a   1.000
_cell.length_b   1.000
_cell.length_c   1.000
_cell.angle_alpha   90.00
_cell.angle_beta   90.00
_cell.angle_gamma   90.00
#
_symmetry.space_group_name_H-M   'P 1'
#
loop_
_entity.id
_entity.type
_entity.pdbx_description
1 polymer ?
#
loop_
_entity_poly.entity_id
_entity_poly.type
_entity_poly.pdbx_seq_one_letter_code
_entity_poly.pdbx_strand_id
1 'polypeptide(L)'
;MILVSQAPIEKIQAYKRRMGWSIPWASASPGDFNFDLGFSQTPERSREAVAQVVLPSQELDGDFPPIVESNARAVGTDVAGYLTESPGFSTFVREGDDVYQAYSTTWRGLEFVMTYYPILDHAPKGRDEGEEDWQLWIRRHDEYGATEDRRNGP
;
A
#
# COMPACT_ATOMS: atom_id res chain seq x y z
N MET A 1 -12.17 -12.71 -7.49
CA MET A 1 -11.39 -11.68 -6.78
C MET A 1 -11.87 -10.31 -7.20
N ILE A 2 -11.99 -9.38 -6.29
CA ILE A 2 -12.35 -7.98 -6.51
C ILE A 2 -11.40 -7.11 -5.69
N LEU A 3 -10.98 -5.97 -6.23
CA LEU A 3 -10.28 -4.93 -5.47
C LEU A 3 -11.30 -3.99 -4.84
N VAL A 4 -10.98 -3.46 -3.66
CA VAL A 4 -11.79 -2.46 -2.95
C VAL A 4 -10.86 -1.36 -2.44
N SER A 5 -11.26 -0.10 -2.58
CA SER A 5 -10.50 1.06 -2.08
C SER A 5 -11.44 2.17 -1.64
N GLN A 6 -11.00 3.00 -0.70
CA GLN A 6 -11.71 4.22 -0.29
C GLN A 6 -11.69 5.33 -1.36
N ALA A 7 -10.90 5.17 -2.42
CA ALA A 7 -10.85 6.17 -3.49
C ALA A 7 -12.20 6.33 -4.20
N PRO A 8 -12.58 7.55 -4.64
CA PRO A 8 -13.76 7.77 -5.48
C PRO A 8 -13.72 6.93 -6.75
N ILE A 9 -14.89 6.48 -7.22
CA ILE A 9 -14.98 5.56 -8.36
C ILE A 9 -14.34 6.12 -9.64
N GLU A 10 -14.43 7.42 -9.84
CA GLU A 10 -13.84 8.12 -11.00
C GLU A 10 -12.30 8.00 -11.00
N LYS A 11 -11.69 8.15 -9.82
CA LYS A 11 -10.23 7.98 -9.63
C LYS A 11 -9.82 6.53 -9.91
N ILE A 12 -10.57 5.56 -9.38
CA ILE A 12 -10.35 4.12 -9.63
C ILE A 12 -10.42 3.81 -11.12
N GLN A 13 -11.46 4.29 -11.82
CA GLN A 13 -11.63 4.04 -13.24
C GLN A 13 -10.52 4.69 -14.09
N ALA A 14 -10.11 5.92 -13.74
CA ALA A 14 -8.98 6.59 -14.40
C ALA A 14 -7.69 5.79 -14.25
N TYR A 15 -7.41 5.30 -13.05
CA TYR A 15 -6.23 4.49 -12.76
C TYR A 15 -6.27 3.14 -13.50
N LYS A 16 -7.42 2.45 -13.50
CA LYS A 16 -7.62 1.20 -14.26
C LYS A 16 -7.33 1.39 -15.75
N ARG A 17 -7.83 2.50 -16.34
CA ARG A 17 -7.54 2.80 -17.76
C ARG A 17 -6.05 3.03 -17.99
N ARG A 18 -5.39 3.82 -17.14
CA ARG A 18 -3.93 4.06 -17.21
C ARG A 18 -3.15 2.75 -17.17
N MET A 19 -3.52 1.85 -16.26
CA MET A 19 -2.80 0.59 -16.03
C MET A 19 -3.23 -0.54 -16.97
N GLY A 20 -4.27 -0.36 -17.80
CA GLY A 20 -4.83 -1.41 -18.65
C GLY A 20 -5.46 -2.57 -17.86
N TRP A 21 -5.92 -2.33 -16.64
CA TRP A 21 -6.44 -3.39 -15.77
C TRP A 21 -7.91 -3.67 -15.99
N SER A 22 -8.26 -4.95 -16.18
CA SER A 22 -9.63 -5.44 -16.32
C SER A 22 -10.24 -5.97 -15.02
N ILE A 23 -9.45 -6.16 -13.94
CA ILE A 23 -9.93 -6.69 -12.67
C ILE A 23 -11.10 -5.85 -12.12
N PRO A 24 -12.18 -6.48 -11.61
CA PRO A 24 -13.23 -5.76 -10.89
C PRO A 24 -12.65 -4.95 -9.74
N TRP A 25 -13.06 -3.68 -9.65
CA TRP A 25 -12.60 -2.79 -8.59
C TRP A 25 -13.74 -1.88 -8.15
N ALA A 26 -14.10 -1.95 -6.88
CA ALA A 26 -15.17 -1.18 -6.27
C ALA A 26 -14.62 -0.04 -5.40
N SER A 27 -15.38 1.04 -5.29
CA SER A 27 -15.17 2.08 -4.29
C SER A 27 -15.92 1.71 -3.02
N ALA A 28 -15.25 1.78 -1.88
CA ALA A 28 -15.87 1.68 -0.56
C ALA A 28 -16.32 3.04 -0.01
N SER A 29 -15.95 4.14 -0.69
CA SER A 29 -16.36 5.50 -0.28
C SER A 29 -17.83 5.77 -0.69
N PRO A 30 -18.66 6.37 0.20
CA PRO A 30 -18.34 6.87 1.54
C PRO A 30 -18.60 5.87 2.70
N GLY A 31 -18.65 4.57 2.43
CA GLY A 31 -18.98 3.54 3.42
C GLY A 31 -17.83 3.21 4.38
N ASP A 32 -18.16 2.40 5.39
CA ASP A 32 -17.25 2.02 6.47
C ASP A 32 -16.55 0.67 6.24
N PHE A 33 -16.73 0.05 5.07
CA PHE A 33 -16.25 -1.30 4.77
C PHE A 33 -14.76 -1.52 5.08
N ASN A 34 -13.89 -0.58 4.69
CA ASN A 34 -12.46 -0.70 4.99
C ASN A 34 -12.16 -0.49 6.47
N PHE A 35 -12.93 0.36 7.16
CA PHE A 35 -12.83 0.55 8.61
C PHE A 35 -13.26 -0.69 9.37
N ASP A 36 -14.36 -1.32 8.98
CA ASP A 36 -14.86 -2.56 9.57
C ASP A 36 -13.86 -3.71 9.46
N LEU A 37 -13.09 -3.74 8.37
CA LEU A 37 -12.04 -4.72 8.16
C LEU A 37 -10.68 -4.32 8.76
N GLY A 38 -10.56 -3.12 9.34
CA GLY A 38 -9.33 -2.62 9.92
C GLY A 38 -8.26 -2.19 8.90
N PHE A 39 -8.65 -1.96 7.63
CA PHE A 39 -7.74 -1.49 6.57
C PHE A 39 -7.68 0.02 6.47
N SER A 40 -8.74 0.72 6.90
CA SER A 40 -8.74 2.17 7.11
C SER A 40 -8.73 2.49 8.59
N GLN A 41 -8.07 3.59 8.97
CA GLN A 41 -8.01 4.07 10.34
C GLN A 41 -8.07 5.59 10.38
N THR A 42 -8.42 6.14 11.55
CA THR A 42 -8.43 7.59 11.73
C THR A 42 -7.01 8.15 11.79
N PRO A 43 -6.80 9.45 11.47
CA PRO A 43 -5.49 10.09 11.59
C PRO A 43 -4.88 9.97 13.00
N GLU A 44 -5.71 9.99 14.04
CA GLU A 44 -5.29 9.86 15.44
C GLU A 44 -4.70 8.48 15.70
N ARG A 45 -5.41 7.42 15.30
CA ARG A 45 -4.92 6.03 15.45
C ARG A 45 -3.67 5.79 14.62
N SER A 46 -3.59 6.38 13.43
CA SER A 46 -2.39 6.29 12.60
C SER A 46 -1.17 6.91 13.27
N ARG A 47 -1.31 8.09 13.88
CA ARG A 47 -0.22 8.72 14.62
C ARG A 47 0.22 7.88 15.81
N GLU A 48 -0.71 7.34 16.58
CA GLU A 48 -0.42 6.45 17.71
C GLU A 48 0.33 5.20 17.25
N ALA A 49 -0.09 4.57 16.16
CA ALA A 49 0.56 3.39 15.60
C ALA A 49 1.98 3.68 15.11
N VAL A 50 2.20 4.80 14.42
CA VAL A 50 3.53 5.23 13.97
C VAL A 50 4.44 5.51 15.16
N ALA A 51 3.95 6.21 16.19
CA ALA A 51 4.72 6.49 17.39
C ALA A 51 5.17 5.21 18.12
N GLN A 52 4.34 4.16 18.10
CA GLN A 52 4.67 2.89 18.76
C GLN A 52 5.66 2.03 17.97
N VAL A 53 5.63 2.07 16.64
CA VAL A 53 6.40 1.15 15.78
C VAL A 53 7.70 1.78 15.29
N VAL A 54 7.67 3.07 14.93
CA VAL A 54 8.80 3.73 14.25
C VAL A 54 9.70 4.49 15.22
N LEU A 55 9.18 4.90 16.38
CA LEU A 55 9.83 5.90 17.22
C LEU A 55 9.86 5.60 18.74
N PRO A 56 10.25 4.40 19.18
CA PRO A 56 10.47 4.21 20.62
C PRO A 56 11.60 5.11 21.19
N SER A 57 12.36 5.80 20.32
CA SER A 57 13.57 6.54 20.69
C SER A 57 13.66 7.99 20.18
N GLN A 58 12.67 8.49 19.44
CA GLN A 58 12.66 9.87 18.94
C GLN A 58 11.38 10.59 19.34
N GLU A 59 11.51 11.76 19.98
CA GLU A 59 10.40 12.69 20.15
C GLU A 59 10.00 13.19 18.75
N LEU A 60 8.75 12.92 18.34
CA LEU A 60 8.17 13.48 17.12
C LEU A 60 7.86 14.96 17.37
N ASP A 61 8.77 15.82 17.00
CA ASP A 61 8.55 17.27 16.97
C ASP A 61 7.83 17.67 15.66
N GLY A 62 6.63 17.11 15.48
CA GLY A 62 5.66 17.50 14.45
C GLY A 62 5.82 16.92 13.06
N ASP A 63 7.02 16.53 12.63
CA ASP A 63 7.28 16.02 11.28
C ASP A 63 7.48 14.49 11.27
N PHE A 64 6.89 13.85 10.27
CA PHE A 64 7.11 12.43 10.04
C PHE A 64 8.53 12.18 9.50
N PRO A 65 9.12 10.99 9.76
CA PRO A 65 10.40 10.64 9.16
C PRO A 65 10.37 10.80 7.63
N PRO A 66 11.47 11.27 6.99
CA PRO A 66 11.53 11.49 5.54
C PRO A 66 11.15 10.26 4.71
N ILE A 67 11.35 9.06 5.25
CA ILE A 67 10.95 7.80 4.60
C ILE A 67 9.43 7.70 4.42
N VAL A 68 8.63 8.20 5.36
CA VAL A 68 7.16 8.19 5.27
C VAL A 68 6.70 9.08 4.12
N GLU A 69 7.28 10.28 3.99
CA GLU A 69 6.97 11.18 2.87
C GLU A 69 7.40 10.59 1.52
N SER A 70 8.58 9.97 1.48
CA SER A 70 9.10 9.30 0.29
C SER A 70 8.17 8.18 -0.16
N ASN A 71 7.74 7.33 0.77
CA ASN A 71 6.80 6.24 0.48
C ASN A 71 5.43 6.75 0.03
N ALA A 72 4.87 7.75 0.71
CA ALA A 72 3.60 8.36 0.31
C ALA A 72 3.66 8.87 -1.13
N ARG A 73 4.74 9.58 -1.48
CA ARG A 73 4.98 10.09 -2.83
C ARG A 73 5.13 8.94 -3.85
N ALA A 74 5.87 7.89 -3.50
CA ALA A 74 6.08 6.73 -4.38
C ALA A 74 4.77 6.01 -4.73
N VAL A 75 3.84 5.91 -3.78
CA VAL A 75 2.52 5.30 -4.03
C VAL A 75 1.48 6.29 -4.56
N GLY A 76 1.84 7.56 -4.72
CA GLY A 76 0.99 8.59 -5.34
C GLY A 76 -0.09 9.15 -4.43
N THR A 77 0.20 9.28 -3.13
CA THR A 77 -0.66 9.89 -2.12
C THR A 77 0.12 10.89 -1.26
N ASP A 78 -0.53 11.55 -0.32
CA ASP A 78 0.09 12.33 0.74
C ASP A 78 0.34 11.47 1.99
N VAL A 79 1.02 12.05 2.97
CA VAL A 79 1.36 11.35 4.23
C VAL A 79 0.09 10.92 4.98
N ALA A 80 -0.95 11.74 4.99
CA ALA A 80 -2.20 11.40 5.66
C ALA A 80 -2.85 10.18 5.03
N GLY A 81 -3.01 10.16 3.71
CA GLY A 81 -3.57 9.03 2.98
C GLY A 81 -2.71 7.76 3.08
N TYR A 82 -1.37 7.91 3.09
CA TYR A 82 -0.46 6.79 3.26
C TYR A 82 -0.59 6.12 4.64
N LEU A 83 -0.80 6.92 5.68
CA LEU A 83 -0.87 6.42 7.06
C LEU A 83 -2.26 5.92 7.46
N THR A 84 -3.32 6.40 6.82
CA THR A 84 -4.70 6.04 7.16
C THR A 84 -5.24 4.84 6.40
N GLU A 85 -4.59 4.46 5.28
CA GLU A 85 -5.01 3.35 4.43
C GLU A 85 -3.94 2.27 4.41
N SER A 86 -4.32 1.05 4.77
CA SER A 86 -3.44 -0.11 4.75
C SER A 86 -3.84 -1.10 3.66
N PRO A 87 -2.88 -1.74 2.99
CA PRO A 87 -3.19 -2.84 2.10
C PRO A 87 -3.70 -4.03 2.90
N GLY A 88 -4.71 -4.72 2.37
CA GLY A 88 -5.29 -5.88 3.02
C GLY A 88 -5.80 -6.93 2.05
N PHE A 89 -5.94 -8.13 2.54
CA PHE A 89 -6.55 -9.26 1.85
C PHE A 89 -7.55 -9.95 2.77
N SER A 90 -8.78 -10.11 2.29
CA SER A 90 -9.82 -10.83 3.01
C SER A 90 -10.51 -11.83 2.12
N THR A 91 -10.94 -12.94 2.71
CA THR A 91 -11.81 -13.91 2.05
C THR A 91 -13.12 -14.03 2.80
N PHE A 92 -14.17 -14.29 2.05
CA PHE A 92 -15.52 -14.44 2.58
C PHE A 92 -16.15 -15.73 2.05
N VAL A 93 -16.99 -16.33 2.87
CA VAL A 93 -17.83 -17.49 2.50
C VAL A 93 -19.28 -17.05 2.58
N ARG A 94 -20.05 -17.38 1.55
CA ARG A 94 -21.51 -17.20 1.56
C ARG A 94 -22.21 -18.52 1.84
N GLU A 95 -23.07 -18.54 2.85
CA GLU A 95 -23.95 -19.66 3.20
C GLU A 95 -25.40 -19.17 3.20
N GLY A 96 -26.14 -19.54 2.16
CA GLY A 96 -27.48 -19.00 1.95
C GLY A 96 -27.46 -17.50 1.69
N ASP A 97 -28.07 -16.73 2.57
CA ASP A 97 -28.11 -15.25 2.50
C ASP A 97 -27.07 -14.59 3.42
N ASP A 98 -26.37 -15.37 4.23
CA ASP A 98 -25.36 -14.87 5.16
C ASP A 98 -23.96 -14.88 4.52
N VAL A 99 -23.15 -13.89 4.89
CA VAL A 99 -21.75 -13.75 4.44
C VAL A 99 -20.84 -13.71 5.66
N TYR A 100 -19.90 -14.63 5.73
CA TYR A 100 -18.93 -14.76 6.82
C TYR A 100 -17.55 -14.39 6.34
N GLN A 101 -16.81 -13.61 7.15
CA GLN A 101 -15.39 -13.39 6.93
C GLN A 101 -14.62 -14.65 7.37
N ALA A 102 -13.97 -15.31 6.41
CA ALA A 102 -13.22 -16.54 6.67
C ALA A 102 -11.75 -16.28 7.01
N TYR A 103 -11.16 -15.21 6.45
CA TYR A 103 -9.76 -14.85 6.66
C TYR A 103 -9.54 -13.37 6.41
N SER A 104 -8.62 -12.75 7.14
CA SER A 104 -8.13 -11.41 6.89
C SER A 104 -6.67 -11.29 7.27
N THR A 105 -5.91 -10.52 6.49
CA THR A 105 -4.52 -10.20 6.78
C THR A 105 -4.12 -8.86 6.17
N THR A 106 -3.07 -8.25 6.70
CA THR A 106 -2.53 -6.96 6.25
C THR A 106 -1.01 -6.94 6.36
N TRP A 107 -0.36 -5.91 5.84
CA TRP A 107 1.08 -5.67 5.90
C TRP A 107 1.90 -6.91 5.44
N ARG A 108 2.81 -7.39 6.30
CA ARG A 108 3.66 -8.55 6.02
C ARG A 108 2.88 -9.83 5.70
N GLY A 109 1.66 -9.95 6.18
CA GLY A 109 0.77 -11.05 5.82
C GLY A 109 0.36 -11.09 4.34
N LEU A 110 0.67 -10.04 3.56
CA LEU A 110 0.41 -9.98 2.12
C LEU A 110 1.55 -10.51 1.25
N GLU A 111 2.70 -10.89 1.81
CA GLU A 111 3.85 -11.33 1.01
C GLU A 111 3.53 -12.54 0.11
N PHE A 112 2.55 -13.37 0.49
CA PHE A 112 2.13 -14.51 -0.34
C PHE A 112 1.50 -14.11 -1.69
N VAL A 113 0.96 -12.90 -1.82
CA VAL A 113 0.45 -12.36 -3.10
C VAL A 113 1.47 -11.52 -3.85
N MET A 114 2.61 -11.23 -3.22
CA MET A 114 3.72 -10.47 -3.80
C MET A 114 4.80 -11.44 -4.32
N THR A 115 4.48 -12.19 -5.36
CA THR A 115 5.29 -13.32 -5.86
C THR A 115 6.73 -12.95 -6.26
N TYR A 116 7.02 -11.68 -6.49
CA TYR A 116 8.37 -11.20 -6.80
C TYR A 116 9.30 -11.18 -5.58
N TYR A 117 8.80 -10.98 -4.36
CA TYR A 117 9.64 -10.99 -3.17
C TYR A 117 10.36 -12.33 -2.94
N PRO A 118 9.68 -13.48 -2.95
CA PRO A 118 10.36 -14.76 -2.86
C PRO A 118 11.41 -14.98 -3.96
N ILE A 119 11.17 -14.46 -5.16
CA ILE A 119 12.15 -14.57 -6.26
C ILE A 119 13.38 -13.71 -5.95
N LEU A 120 13.21 -12.48 -5.52
CA LEU A 120 14.31 -11.58 -5.16
C LEU A 120 15.09 -12.09 -3.94
N ASP A 121 14.41 -12.63 -2.93
CA ASP A 121 15.06 -13.19 -1.74
C ASP A 121 16.02 -14.35 -2.07
N HIS A 122 15.82 -15.01 -3.21
CA HIS A 122 16.69 -16.07 -3.72
C HIS A 122 17.66 -15.58 -4.81
N ALA A 123 17.63 -14.31 -5.18
CA ALA A 123 18.58 -13.73 -6.13
C ALA A 123 19.91 -13.40 -5.46
N PRO A 124 21.06 -13.37 -6.20
CA PRO A 124 22.37 -13.10 -5.63
C PRO A 124 22.48 -11.75 -4.90
N LYS A 125 21.71 -10.74 -5.30
CA LYS A 125 21.64 -9.42 -4.67
C LYS A 125 20.50 -9.27 -3.66
N GLY A 126 19.65 -10.28 -3.50
CA GLY A 126 18.44 -10.17 -2.72
C GLY A 126 17.49 -9.11 -3.28
N ARG A 127 16.85 -8.36 -2.40
CA ARG A 127 15.93 -7.28 -2.77
C ARG A 127 16.65 -6.01 -3.25
N ASP A 128 17.96 -5.93 -3.09
CA ASP A 128 18.82 -4.79 -3.47
C ASP A 128 18.30 -3.44 -2.89
N GLU A 129 17.81 -3.48 -1.65
CA GLU A 129 17.24 -2.33 -0.94
C GLU A 129 18.32 -1.67 -0.08
N GLY A 130 18.47 -0.34 -0.21
CA GLY A 130 19.29 0.48 0.68
C GLY A 130 18.52 0.91 1.92
N GLU A 131 19.22 1.46 2.91
CA GLU A 131 18.59 1.97 4.15
C GLU A 131 17.63 3.14 3.87
N GLU A 132 17.88 3.91 2.81
CA GLU A 132 17.07 5.08 2.40
C GLU A 132 16.11 4.77 1.25
N ASP A 133 16.32 3.65 0.52
CA ASP A 133 15.60 3.31 -0.71
C ASP A 133 14.67 2.12 -0.55
N TRP A 134 14.22 1.89 0.64
CA TRP A 134 13.38 0.75 0.97
C TRP A 134 12.12 0.69 0.09
N GLN A 135 12.01 -0.35 -0.75
CA GLN A 135 10.92 -0.57 -1.72
C GLN A 135 10.76 0.51 -2.81
N LEU A 136 11.60 1.53 -2.89
CA LEU A 136 11.48 2.59 -3.89
C LEU A 136 11.81 2.13 -5.32
N TRP A 137 12.35 0.94 -5.48
CA TRP A 137 12.57 0.29 -6.79
C TRP A 137 11.29 -0.29 -7.38
N ILE A 138 10.22 -0.49 -6.57
CA ILE A 138 8.91 -0.94 -7.05
C ILE A 138 8.21 0.23 -7.73
N ARG A 139 7.96 0.09 -9.03
CA ARG A 139 7.32 1.11 -9.85
C ARG A 139 6.16 0.55 -10.61
N ARG A 140 5.27 1.42 -11.06
CA ARG A 140 4.22 1.05 -11.99
C ARG A 140 4.85 0.72 -13.35
N HIS A 141 4.21 -0.15 -14.14
CA HIS A 141 4.79 -0.61 -15.41
C HIS A 141 5.10 0.53 -16.40
N ASP A 142 4.38 1.65 -16.34
CA ASP A 142 4.57 2.84 -17.17
C ASP A 142 5.61 3.84 -16.61
N GLU A 143 6.20 3.52 -15.46
CA GLU A 143 7.22 4.35 -14.80
C GLU A 143 8.64 3.79 -14.97
N TYR A 144 8.77 2.55 -15.50
CA TYR A 144 10.06 1.99 -15.90
C TYR A 144 10.51 2.66 -17.22
N GLY A 145 11.69 3.17 -17.29
CA GLY A 145 12.23 3.88 -18.46
C GLY A 145 12.33 5.40 -18.29
N ALA A 146 11.55 6.01 -17.40
CA ALA A 146 11.69 7.42 -17.10
C ALA A 146 12.94 7.77 -16.26
N THR A 147 13.75 6.78 -15.89
CA THR A 147 14.88 6.92 -14.95
C THR A 147 16.25 6.52 -15.50
N GLU A 148 16.37 6.10 -16.75
CA GLU A 148 17.70 5.86 -17.32
C GLU A 148 18.54 7.14 -17.42
N ASP A 149 17.87 8.30 -17.43
CA ASP A 149 18.55 9.59 -17.54
C ASP A 149 19.17 10.10 -16.22
N ARG A 150 18.85 9.48 -15.07
CA ARG A 150 19.41 9.90 -13.76
C ARG A 150 20.64 9.12 -13.31
N ARG A 151 20.93 7.95 -13.90
CA ARG A 151 22.11 7.16 -13.57
C ARG A 151 23.32 7.46 -14.47
N ASN A 152 23.11 8.22 -15.56
CA ASN A 152 24.15 8.60 -16.53
C ASN A 152 24.42 10.10 -16.52
N GLY A 153 24.15 10.83 -15.45
CA GLY A 153 24.62 12.19 -15.26
C GLY A 153 26.13 12.21 -14.93
N PRO A 154 26.85 13.25 -15.39
CA PRO A 154 28.29 13.32 -15.41
C PRO A 154 28.94 13.25 -14.04
#